data_cab6eba49c8062c2d9afbd842658d448
#
_entry.id   cab6eba49c8062c2d9afbd842658d448
#
_cell.length_a   1.000
_cell.length_b   1.000
_cell.length_c   1.000
_cell.angle_alpha   90.00
_cell.angle_beta   90.00
_cell.angle_gamma   90.00
#
_symmetry.space_group_name_H-M   'P 1'
#
loop_
_entity.id
_entity.type
_entity.pdbx_description
1 polymer ?
#
loop_
_entity_poly.entity_id
_entity_poly.type
_entity_poly.pdbx_seq_one_letter_code
_entity_poly.pdbx_strand_id
1 'polypeptide(L)'
;MRLSTITAMFVLAPLALAAARLDVLDVKAPSMDKTFKCSVLLPDAYDQSGKEIPVVYLLHGSNGTHMSLVSPATSNAVDRYGFAIVCPWGGHSWWMDAPQTNSYFETWLVKDLLPNVETRYRVRKDRAGRGIAGTSMGGFGAHYIGIRHKDLFSAVGSVFGAFDLTKSPDSWGRPDLFGRSADGDGGRTERSILNVSKSLNNGELMLIEIVGTSDFTLAENRALHESLTKRRIAHSYVEIRGLNDVTSRHTYEFAWPAFDMIFHAFDSHFNGNLKSKLR
;
A
#
# COMPACT_ATOMS: atom_id res chain seq x y z
N MET A 1 19.51 -64.26 29.35
CA MET A 1 19.68 -63.06 28.52
C MET A 1 18.41 -62.23 28.65
N ARG A 2 18.46 -61.08 29.32
CA ARG A 2 17.30 -60.15 29.46
C ARG A 2 17.51 -59.04 28.44
N LEU A 3 16.62 -58.92 27.45
CA LEU A 3 16.56 -57.77 26.54
C LEU A 3 15.92 -56.59 27.27
N SER A 4 16.64 -55.53 27.48
CA SER A 4 16.10 -54.23 27.94
C SER A 4 15.64 -53.45 26.76
N THR A 5 14.33 -53.21 26.67
CA THR A 5 13.73 -52.36 25.64
C THR A 5 13.86 -50.92 26.11
N ILE A 6 14.65 -50.10 25.36
CA ILE A 6 14.74 -48.66 25.59
C ILE A 6 13.61 -48.01 24.77
N THR A 7 12.59 -47.50 25.43
CA THR A 7 11.54 -46.69 24.79
C THR A 7 12.02 -45.26 24.73
N ALA A 8 12.40 -44.80 23.52
CA ALA A 8 12.72 -43.39 23.27
C ALA A 8 11.42 -42.60 23.21
N MET A 9 11.19 -41.76 24.20
CA MET A 9 10.07 -40.84 24.25
C MET A 9 10.44 -39.57 23.45
N PHE A 10 9.95 -39.47 22.21
CA PHE A 10 10.06 -38.25 21.44
C PHE A 10 9.10 -37.21 22.04
N VAL A 11 9.64 -36.22 22.75
CA VAL A 11 8.90 -35.02 23.15
C VAL A 11 8.87 -34.11 21.89
N LEU A 12 7.76 -34.15 21.19
CA LEU A 12 7.43 -33.13 20.21
C LEU A 12 7.18 -31.81 20.95
N ALA A 13 8.19 -30.95 21.00
CA ALA A 13 7.97 -29.56 21.39
C ALA A 13 6.93 -28.95 20.43
N PRO A 14 5.88 -28.29 20.93
CA PRO A 14 4.97 -27.57 20.05
C PRO A 14 5.81 -26.52 19.28
N LEU A 15 5.87 -26.63 17.95
CA LEU A 15 6.28 -25.52 17.11
C LEU A 15 5.24 -24.42 17.35
N ALA A 16 5.54 -23.47 18.22
CA ALA A 16 4.80 -22.23 18.26
C ALA A 16 4.98 -21.61 16.86
N LEU A 17 3.92 -21.57 16.05
CA LEU A 17 3.90 -20.73 14.87
C LEU A 17 4.10 -19.32 15.41
N ALA A 18 5.31 -18.82 15.28
CA ALA A 18 5.60 -17.45 15.56
C ALA A 18 4.75 -16.59 14.62
N ALA A 19 4.07 -15.60 15.15
CA ALA A 19 3.20 -14.72 14.40
C ALA A 19 3.88 -13.37 14.23
N ALA A 20 3.72 -12.75 13.07
CA ALA A 20 4.17 -11.39 12.83
C ALA A 20 3.80 -10.46 13.99
N ARG A 21 4.74 -9.66 14.44
CA ARG A 21 4.53 -8.70 15.53
C ARG A 21 3.71 -7.52 15.04
N LEU A 22 2.65 -7.17 15.77
CA LEU A 22 1.84 -5.99 15.53
C LEU A 22 2.06 -4.94 16.62
N ASP A 23 2.57 -3.79 16.24
CA ASP A 23 2.65 -2.60 17.08
C ASP A 23 1.60 -1.56 16.65
N VAL A 24 1.04 -0.81 17.60
CA VAL A 24 0.16 0.33 17.33
C VAL A 24 0.79 1.59 17.88
N LEU A 25 1.04 2.55 17.00
CA LEU A 25 1.64 3.82 17.32
C LEU A 25 0.60 4.94 17.34
N ASP A 26 0.81 5.91 18.22
CA ASP A 26 0.22 7.23 18.13
C ASP A 26 1.26 8.18 17.51
N VAL A 27 0.95 8.71 16.32
CA VAL A 27 1.84 9.58 15.55
C VAL A 27 1.24 10.97 15.48
N LYS A 28 1.99 11.95 15.98
CA LYS A 28 1.58 13.36 15.93
C LYS A 28 1.52 13.85 14.48
N ALA A 29 0.58 14.75 14.21
CA ALA A 29 0.41 15.48 12.96
C ALA A 29 0.40 16.99 13.28
N PRO A 30 1.57 17.61 13.46
CA PRO A 30 1.68 19.01 13.90
C PRO A 30 0.92 19.98 12.99
N SER A 31 0.93 19.73 11.67
CA SER A 31 0.20 20.57 10.71
C SER A 31 -1.32 20.58 10.90
N MET A 32 -1.87 19.57 11.61
CA MET A 32 -3.31 19.42 11.88
C MET A 32 -3.66 19.59 13.36
N ASP A 33 -2.66 19.74 14.24
CA ASP A 33 -2.80 19.69 15.69
C ASP A 33 -3.56 18.43 16.17
N LYS A 34 -3.21 17.28 15.60
CA LYS A 34 -3.85 15.99 15.86
C LYS A 34 -2.81 14.89 16.06
N THR A 35 -3.30 13.75 16.53
CA THR A 35 -2.54 12.51 16.63
C THR A 35 -3.35 11.41 15.98
N PHE A 36 -2.70 10.61 15.12
CA PHE A 36 -3.35 9.51 14.42
C PHE A 36 -2.70 8.18 14.77
N LYS A 37 -3.52 7.14 14.79
CA LYS A 37 -3.03 5.77 14.98
C LYS A 37 -2.42 5.22 13.70
N CYS A 38 -1.38 4.43 13.90
CA CYS A 38 -0.70 3.70 12.84
C CYS A 38 -0.36 2.30 13.33
N SER A 39 -0.71 1.27 12.55
CA SER A 39 -0.30 -0.11 12.81
C SER A 39 0.98 -0.42 12.06
N VAL A 40 1.91 -1.10 12.71
CA VAL A 40 3.16 -1.58 12.12
C VAL A 40 3.24 -3.09 12.31
N LEU A 41 3.27 -3.83 11.20
CA LEU A 41 3.52 -5.27 11.20
C LEU A 41 5.00 -5.51 10.90
N LEU A 42 5.62 -6.32 11.72
CA LEU A 42 7.03 -6.69 11.61
C LEU A 42 7.15 -8.21 11.46
N PRO A 43 8.11 -8.71 10.66
CA PRO A 43 8.39 -10.14 10.58
C PRO A 43 8.74 -10.71 11.96
N ASP A 44 8.38 -11.96 12.20
CA ASP A 44 8.76 -12.67 13.43
C ASP A 44 10.27 -12.66 13.69
N ALA A 45 11.07 -12.82 12.64
CA ALA A 45 12.53 -12.77 12.72
C ALA A 45 13.11 -11.36 12.89
N TYR A 46 12.28 -10.30 12.97
CA TYR A 46 12.74 -8.91 12.98
C TYR A 46 13.72 -8.60 14.12
N ASP A 47 13.37 -8.98 15.36
CA ASP A 47 14.22 -8.69 16.52
C ASP A 47 15.52 -9.46 16.54
N GLN A 48 15.55 -10.64 15.93
CA GLN A 48 16.69 -11.56 15.88
C GLN A 48 17.70 -11.19 14.78
N SER A 49 17.23 -10.62 13.66
CA SER A 49 18.06 -10.38 12.48
C SER A 49 19.08 -9.25 12.66
N GLY A 50 18.75 -8.23 13.46
CA GLY A 50 19.56 -7.02 13.63
C GLY A 50 19.71 -6.16 12.36
N LYS A 51 19.15 -6.60 11.23
CA LYS A 51 19.27 -5.94 9.91
C LYS A 51 18.17 -4.90 9.69
N GLU A 52 18.48 -3.90 8.87
CA GLU A 52 17.45 -3.03 8.30
C GLU A 52 16.68 -3.77 7.21
N ILE A 53 15.34 -3.73 7.27
CA ILE A 53 14.45 -4.38 6.32
C ILE A 53 13.72 -3.34 5.46
N PRO A 54 13.27 -3.69 4.25
CA PRO A 54 12.41 -2.81 3.46
C PRO A 54 11.11 -2.49 4.20
N VAL A 55 10.42 -1.42 3.79
CA VAL A 55 9.14 -1.01 4.38
C VAL A 55 8.12 -0.67 3.31
N VAL A 56 6.89 -1.13 3.51
CA VAL A 56 5.73 -0.85 2.65
C VAL A 56 4.68 -0.08 3.45
N TYR A 57 4.37 1.13 3.00
CA TYR A 57 3.25 1.91 3.52
C TYR A 57 1.98 1.46 2.82
N LEU A 58 1.02 0.92 3.57
CA LEU A 58 -0.18 0.28 3.04
C LEU A 58 -1.44 1.07 3.41
N LEU A 59 -2.03 1.73 2.41
CA LEU A 59 -3.07 2.72 2.56
C LEU A 59 -4.47 2.11 2.40
N HIS A 60 -5.33 2.32 3.41
CA HIS A 60 -6.72 1.84 3.38
C HIS A 60 -7.62 2.63 2.43
N GLY A 61 -8.72 2.02 2.00
CA GLY A 61 -9.78 2.66 1.24
C GLY A 61 -10.67 3.58 2.08
N SER A 62 -11.68 4.18 1.46
CA SER A 62 -12.66 5.04 2.15
C SER A 62 -13.31 4.30 3.33
N ASN A 63 -13.59 5.03 4.42
CA ASN A 63 -14.10 4.47 5.69
C ASN A 63 -13.18 3.49 6.42
N GLY A 64 -11.95 3.32 5.97
CA GLY A 64 -11.00 2.44 6.63
C GLY A 64 -10.33 3.07 7.85
N THR A 65 -9.58 2.25 8.56
CA THR A 65 -8.77 2.63 9.71
C THR A 65 -7.36 2.04 9.59
N HIS A 66 -6.46 2.37 10.50
CA HIS A 66 -5.14 1.74 10.58
C HIS A 66 -5.18 0.21 10.71
N MET A 67 -6.33 -0.37 11.12
CA MET A 67 -6.52 -1.82 11.27
C MET A 67 -7.12 -2.49 10.04
N SER A 68 -7.68 -1.72 9.09
CA SER A 68 -8.43 -2.29 7.95
C SER A 68 -7.62 -3.22 7.06
N LEU A 69 -6.30 -3.00 6.99
CA LEU A 69 -5.38 -3.82 6.20
C LEU A 69 -4.47 -4.70 7.08
N VAL A 70 -4.75 -4.78 8.39
CA VAL A 70 -4.13 -5.74 9.31
C VAL A 70 -4.94 -7.03 9.27
N SER A 71 -4.36 -8.11 8.79
CA SER A 71 -5.02 -9.39 8.57
C SER A 71 -4.02 -10.55 8.60
N PRO A 72 -4.47 -11.80 8.68
CA PRO A 72 -3.59 -12.95 8.51
C PRO A 72 -2.81 -12.92 7.18
N ALA A 73 -3.40 -12.39 6.11
CA ALA A 73 -2.73 -12.28 4.82
C ALA A 73 -1.53 -11.31 4.85
N THR A 74 -1.69 -10.13 5.48
CA THR A 74 -0.59 -9.17 5.64
C THR A 74 0.44 -9.64 6.67
N SER A 75 0.03 -10.32 7.74
CA SER A 75 0.95 -10.96 8.70
C SER A 75 1.80 -12.03 8.03
N ASN A 76 1.20 -12.91 7.24
CA ASN A 76 1.94 -13.92 6.48
C ASN A 76 2.88 -13.29 5.43
N ALA A 77 2.49 -12.15 4.84
CA ALA A 77 3.31 -11.46 3.86
C ALA A 77 4.58 -10.88 4.49
N VAL A 78 4.51 -10.23 5.67
CA VAL A 78 5.71 -9.69 6.33
C VAL A 78 6.70 -10.79 6.68
N ASP A 79 6.22 -11.96 7.11
CA ASP A 79 7.09 -13.11 7.40
C ASP A 79 7.68 -13.72 6.12
N ARG A 80 6.88 -13.83 5.06
CA ARG A 80 7.31 -14.41 3.77
C ARG A 80 8.34 -13.57 3.06
N TYR A 81 8.13 -12.26 3.00
CA TYR A 81 8.93 -11.34 2.19
C TYR A 81 9.97 -10.55 3.00
N GLY A 82 9.94 -10.61 4.32
CA GLY A 82 10.94 -9.98 5.18
C GLY A 82 10.95 -8.45 5.15
N PHE A 83 9.81 -7.79 4.91
CA PHE A 83 9.66 -6.35 5.00
C PHE A 83 8.66 -5.95 6.09
N ALA A 84 8.71 -4.72 6.57
CA ALA A 84 7.69 -4.16 7.45
C ALA A 84 6.50 -3.64 6.64
N ILE A 85 5.27 -3.77 7.19
CA ILE A 85 4.08 -3.10 6.65
C ILE A 85 3.62 -2.05 7.66
N VAL A 86 3.41 -0.82 7.17
CA VAL A 86 2.92 0.32 7.94
C VAL A 86 1.55 0.72 7.44
N CYS A 87 0.52 0.57 8.29
CA CYS A 87 -0.88 0.87 7.98
C CYS A 87 -1.32 2.12 8.74
N PRO A 88 -1.23 3.33 8.17
CA PRO A 88 -1.67 4.55 8.83
C PRO A 88 -3.20 4.71 8.79
N TRP A 89 -3.75 5.52 9.71
CA TRP A 89 -5.12 6.03 9.62
C TRP A 89 -5.15 7.24 8.69
N GLY A 90 -6.10 7.30 7.76
CA GLY A 90 -6.22 8.39 6.78
C GLY A 90 -7.64 8.96 6.64
N GLY A 91 -8.63 8.39 7.36
CA GLY A 91 -10.03 8.84 7.29
C GLY A 91 -10.56 8.90 5.86
N HIS A 92 -11.17 10.03 5.49
CA HIS A 92 -11.68 10.34 4.15
C HIS A 92 -10.81 11.36 3.40
N SER A 93 -9.53 11.47 3.74
CA SER A 93 -8.62 12.51 3.24
C SER A 93 -8.19 12.33 1.78
N TRP A 94 -8.48 11.19 1.16
CA TRP A 94 -7.90 10.83 -0.14
C TRP A 94 -6.37 10.89 -0.13
N TRP A 95 -5.78 10.85 1.06
CA TRP A 95 -4.34 10.90 1.29
C TRP A 95 -3.68 12.17 0.73
N MET A 96 -4.44 13.25 0.60
CA MET A 96 -3.99 14.54 0.06
C MET A 96 -4.02 15.62 1.12
N ASP A 97 -3.37 16.74 0.81
CA ASP A 97 -3.50 17.97 1.54
C ASP A 97 -4.70 18.78 1.01
N ALA A 98 -5.56 19.20 1.93
CA ALA A 98 -6.74 20.04 1.69
C ALA A 98 -6.80 21.14 2.78
N PRO A 99 -6.09 22.26 2.57
CA PRO A 99 -5.97 23.34 3.57
C PRO A 99 -7.33 23.90 4.03
N GLN A 100 -8.33 23.92 3.14
CA GLN A 100 -9.67 24.44 3.44
C GLN A 100 -10.41 23.66 4.53
N THR A 101 -10.00 22.41 4.79
CA THR A 101 -10.56 21.56 5.86
C THR A 101 -9.56 21.25 6.97
N ASN A 102 -8.43 21.96 6.99
CA ASN A 102 -7.30 21.68 7.90
C ASN A 102 -6.87 20.18 7.84
N SER A 103 -6.80 19.65 6.63
CA SER A 103 -6.45 18.24 6.34
C SER A 103 -5.13 18.22 5.57
N TYR A 104 -4.07 17.67 6.16
CA TYR A 104 -2.71 17.66 5.59
C TYR A 104 -2.13 16.23 5.63
N PHE A 105 -2.81 15.28 5.00
CA PHE A 105 -2.44 13.86 5.09
C PHE A 105 -1.25 13.47 4.22
N GLU A 106 -1.05 14.11 3.07
CA GLU A 106 0.19 13.95 2.29
C GLU A 106 1.39 14.46 3.10
N THR A 107 1.28 15.67 3.63
CA THR A 107 2.32 16.28 4.50
C THR A 107 2.58 15.42 5.73
N TRP A 108 1.55 14.98 6.44
CA TRP A 108 1.71 14.11 7.61
C TRP A 108 2.41 12.79 7.28
N LEU A 109 2.02 12.13 6.20
CA LEU A 109 2.63 10.85 5.82
C LEU A 109 4.12 11.04 5.53
N VAL A 110 4.46 12.05 4.75
CA VAL A 110 5.83 12.27 4.26
C VAL A 110 6.73 12.89 5.34
N LYS A 111 6.24 13.88 6.09
CA LYS A 111 7.09 14.66 7.00
C LYS A 111 7.05 14.20 8.45
N ASP A 112 5.98 13.51 8.86
CA ASP A 112 5.82 13.13 10.26
C ASP A 112 5.83 11.60 10.45
N LEU A 113 5.00 10.85 9.70
CA LEU A 113 4.89 9.40 9.86
C LEU A 113 6.16 8.69 9.40
N LEU A 114 6.65 9.01 8.21
CA LEU A 114 7.82 8.37 7.61
C LEU A 114 9.05 8.46 8.54
N PRO A 115 9.48 9.66 8.99
CA PRO A 115 10.59 9.79 9.93
C PRO A 115 10.32 9.14 11.30
N ASN A 116 9.06 9.15 11.77
CA ASN A 116 8.69 8.50 13.03
C ASN A 116 8.93 6.98 12.98
N VAL A 117 8.51 6.34 11.89
CA VAL A 117 8.74 4.90 11.65
C VAL A 117 10.24 4.61 11.56
N GLU A 118 10.97 5.39 10.79
CA GLU A 118 12.42 5.21 10.58
C GLU A 118 13.28 5.46 11.83
N THR A 119 12.75 6.21 12.79
CA THR A 119 13.42 6.43 14.09
C THR A 119 13.16 5.28 15.05
N ARG A 120 11.97 4.67 14.98
CA ARG A 120 11.54 3.63 15.93
C ARG A 120 11.93 2.21 15.49
N TYR A 121 12.05 1.99 14.19
CA TYR A 121 12.26 0.66 13.62
C TYR A 121 13.52 0.60 12.74
N ARG A 122 14.15 -0.57 12.70
CA ARG A 122 15.25 -0.87 11.78
C ARG A 122 14.70 -1.14 10.38
N VAL A 123 14.20 -0.09 9.74
CA VAL A 123 13.76 -0.13 8.35
C VAL A 123 14.73 0.66 7.47
N ARG A 124 14.82 0.26 6.20
CA ARG A 124 15.66 0.96 5.22
C ARG A 124 15.14 2.39 5.03
N LYS A 125 16.06 3.36 5.17
CA LYS A 125 15.77 4.78 5.05
C LYS A 125 15.98 5.30 3.64
N ASP A 126 16.60 4.50 2.79
CA ASP A 126 16.80 4.83 1.39
C ASP A 126 15.53 4.56 0.55
N ARG A 127 15.42 5.28 -0.56
CA ARG A 127 14.33 5.13 -1.51
C ARG A 127 14.16 3.69 -2.02
N ALA A 128 15.26 2.98 -2.26
CA ALA A 128 15.24 1.65 -2.86
C ALA A 128 14.59 0.58 -1.95
N GLY A 129 14.52 0.85 -0.63
CA GLY A 129 13.85 -0.02 0.34
C GLY A 129 12.44 0.43 0.71
N ARG A 130 11.87 1.44 0.06
CA ARG A 130 10.57 2.00 0.46
C ARG A 130 9.55 1.89 -0.65
N GLY A 131 8.41 1.21 -0.35
CA GLY A 131 7.25 1.09 -1.22
C GLY A 131 6.00 1.70 -0.60
N ILE A 132 5.01 2.00 -1.44
CA ILE A 132 3.69 2.46 -1.03
C ILE A 132 2.63 1.74 -1.86
N ALA A 133 1.60 1.22 -1.20
CA ALA A 133 0.50 0.53 -1.88
C ALA A 133 -0.83 0.82 -1.19
N GLY A 134 -1.95 0.48 -1.82
CA GLY A 134 -3.23 0.64 -1.17
C GLY A 134 -4.42 0.14 -1.99
N THR A 135 -5.62 0.24 -1.40
CA THR A 135 -6.89 -0.14 -2.04
C THR A 135 -7.76 1.08 -2.28
N SER A 136 -8.50 1.13 -3.39
CA SER A 136 -9.54 2.14 -3.62
C SER A 136 -8.99 3.57 -3.44
N MET A 137 -9.54 4.35 -2.51
CA MET A 137 -8.97 5.64 -2.07
C MET A 137 -7.49 5.51 -1.67
N GLY A 138 -7.08 4.41 -1.03
CA GLY A 138 -5.68 4.15 -0.68
C GLY A 138 -4.82 3.83 -1.89
N GLY A 139 -5.38 3.17 -2.92
CA GLY A 139 -4.71 2.96 -4.21
C GLY A 139 -4.48 4.26 -4.94
N PHE A 140 -5.47 5.17 -4.90
CA PHE A 140 -5.28 6.55 -5.35
C PHE A 140 -4.15 7.24 -4.56
N GLY A 141 -4.22 7.21 -3.22
CA GLY A 141 -3.22 7.84 -2.35
C GLY A 141 -1.81 7.32 -2.57
N ALA A 142 -1.67 6.01 -2.78
CA ALA A 142 -0.37 5.40 -3.08
C ALA A 142 0.22 5.94 -4.38
N HIS A 143 -0.58 6.06 -5.46
CA HIS A 143 -0.12 6.64 -6.72
C HIS A 143 0.13 8.15 -6.58
N TYR A 144 -0.79 8.87 -5.94
CA TYR A 144 -0.68 10.32 -5.76
C TYR A 144 0.61 10.69 -5.00
N ILE A 145 0.82 10.08 -3.83
CA ILE A 145 2.00 10.34 -2.99
C ILE A 145 3.26 9.77 -3.65
N GLY A 146 3.21 8.52 -4.13
CA GLY A 146 4.38 7.86 -4.71
C GLY A 146 4.94 8.56 -5.94
N ILE A 147 4.07 9.12 -6.80
CA ILE A 147 4.48 9.87 -7.98
C ILE A 147 5.04 11.25 -7.61
N ARG A 148 4.39 11.96 -6.70
CA ARG A 148 4.80 13.30 -6.25
C ARG A 148 6.08 13.27 -5.41
N HIS A 149 6.31 12.16 -4.71
CA HIS A 149 7.48 11.91 -3.85
C HIS A 149 8.31 10.71 -4.36
N LYS A 150 8.53 10.65 -5.66
CA LYS A 150 9.34 9.61 -6.31
C LYS A 150 10.82 9.61 -5.91
N ASP A 151 11.27 10.64 -5.22
CA ASP A 151 12.55 10.72 -4.51
C ASP A 151 12.55 9.91 -3.20
N LEU A 152 11.39 9.68 -2.60
CA LEU A 152 11.22 8.93 -1.34
C LEU A 152 10.82 7.48 -1.58
N PHE A 153 10.03 7.18 -2.60
CA PHE A 153 9.51 5.85 -2.89
C PHE A 153 10.10 5.29 -4.19
N SER A 154 10.36 3.97 -4.22
CA SER A 154 10.83 3.28 -5.42
C SER A 154 9.77 2.39 -6.07
N ALA A 155 8.74 1.99 -5.32
CA ALA A 155 7.69 1.10 -5.76
C ALA A 155 6.31 1.60 -5.32
N VAL A 156 5.34 1.54 -6.24
CA VAL A 156 3.95 1.98 -6.04
C VAL A 156 3.01 0.88 -6.50
N GLY A 157 2.03 0.53 -5.66
CA GLY A 157 1.06 -0.52 -5.97
C GLY A 157 -0.38 -0.11 -5.68
N SER A 158 -1.31 -0.63 -6.46
CA SER A 158 -2.74 -0.40 -6.26
C SER A 158 -3.57 -1.63 -6.49
N VAL A 159 -4.55 -1.84 -5.63
CA VAL A 159 -5.66 -2.77 -5.86
C VAL A 159 -6.93 -1.92 -6.04
N PHE A 160 -7.56 -2.04 -7.22
CA PHE A 160 -8.75 -1.28 -7.63
C PHE A 160 -8.69 0.22 -7.24
N GLY A 161 -7.60 0.90 -7.56
CA GLY A 161 -7.42 2.31 -7.26
C GLY A 161 -8.51 3.18 -7.90
N ALA A 162 -9.08 4.12 -7.14
CA ALA A 162 -10.07 5.07 -7.64
C ALA A 162 -9.35 6.31 -8.21
N PHE A 163 -8.85 6.20 -9.42
CA PHE A 163 -7.86 7.12 -10.01
C PHE A 163 -8.45 8.40 -10.60
N ASP A 164 -9.74 8.44 -10.83
CA ASP A 164 -10.42 9.60 -11.43
C ASP A 164 -11.35 10.29 -10.40
N LEU A 165 -10.89 11.41 -9.86
CA LEU A 165 -11.63 12.18 -8.87
C LEU A 165 -12.89 12.86 -9.44
N THR A 166 -13.02 12.92 -10.76
CA THR A 166 -14.22 13.49 -11.43
C THR A 166 -15.37 12.48 -11.48
N LYS A 167 -15.08 11.18 -11.28
CA LYS A 167 -16.11 10.15 -11.16
C LYS A 167 -16.75 10.20 -9.77
N SER A 168 -18.08 10.24 -9.71
CA SER A 168 -18.83 10.37 -8.45
C SER A 168 -18.32 11.51 -7.55
N PRO A 169 -18.20 12.75 -8.07
CA PRO A 169 -17.46 13.85 -7.45
C PRO A 169 -18.02 14.27 -6.08
N ASP A 170 -19.30 14.03 -5.84
CA ASP A 170 -19.98 14.38 -4.59
C ASP A 170 -20.10 13.20 -3.60
N SER A 171 -19.29 12.14 -3.79
CA SER A 171 -19.26 10.95 -2.95
C SER A 171 -17.94 10.81 -2.18
N TRP A 172 -17.97 9.98 -1.14
CA TRP A 172 -16.77 9.55 -0.37
C TRP A 172 -15.91 10.69 0.19
N GLY A 173 -16.54 11.74 0.72
CA GLY A 173 -15.84 12.88 1.33
C GLY A 173 -15.19 13.85 0.33
N ARG A 174 -15.36 13.65 -0.99
CA ARG A 174 -14.77 14.55 -2.00
C ARG A 174 -15.28 16.00 -1.91
N PRO A 175 -16.56 16.28 -1.58
CA PRO A 175 -17.02 17.65 -1.40
C PRO A 175 -16.26 18.42 -0.31
N ASP A 176 -15.83 17.74 0.74
CA ASP A 176 -15.06 18.38 1.82
C ASP A 176 -13.66 18.79 1.35
N LEU A 177 -13.11 18.09 0.34
CA LEU A 177 -11.77 18.34 -0.20
C LEU A 177 -11.79 19.30 -1.40
N PHE A 178 -12.84 19.31 -2.21
CA PHE A 178 -12.88 19.98 -3.51
C PHE A 178 -14.08 20.93 -3.69
N GLY A 179 -14.98 21.04 -2.71
CA GLY A 179 -16.29 21.64 -2.89
C GLY A 179 -17.26 20.72 -3.64
N ARG A 180 -18.51 21.12 -3.81
CA ARG A 180 -19.51 20.38 -4.59
C ARG A 180 -19.22 20.47 -6.07
N SER A 181 -19.58 19.44 -6.82
CA SER A 181 -19.37 19.41 -8.28
C SER A 181 -20.17 20.51 -9.01
N ALA A 182 -21.31 20.93 -8.45
CA ALA A 182 -22.11 22.05 -8.97
C ALA A 182 -21.37 23.39 -8.93
N ASP A 183 -20.38 23.54 -8.06
CA ASP A 183 -19.57 24.76 -7.89
C ASP A 183 -18.32 24.76 -8.79
N GLY A 184 -18.12 23.69 -9.57
CA GLY A 184 -17.01 23.52 -10.50
C GLY A 184 -16.10 22.32 -10.20
N ASP A 185 -14.99 22.20 -10.93
CA ASP A 185 -14.08 21.06 -10.81
C ASP A 185 -13.33 21.00 -9.47
N GLY A 186 -13.06 22.11 -8.84
CA GLY A 186 -12.35 22.20 -7.56
C GLY A 186 -10.91 21.63 -7.61
N GLY A 187 -10.37 21.42 -8.80
CA GLY A 187 -9.05 20.82 -9.01
C GLY A 187 -9.02 19.28 -9.03
N ARG A 188 -10.18 18.63 -9.18
CA ARG A 188 -10.30 17.16 -9.28
C ARG A 188 -9.55 16.61 -10.48
N THR A 189 -9.75 17.21 -11.65
CA THR A 189 -9.06 16.80 -12.89
C THR A 189 -7.54 16.86 -12.73
N GLU A 190 -7.02 17.96 -12.20
CA GLU A 190 -5.59 18.15 -12.03
C GLU A 190 -4.98 17.11 -11.08
N ARG A 191 -5.70 16.77 -10.01
CA ARG A 191 -5.24 15.82 -8.98
C ARG A 191 -5.58 14.36 -9.28
N SER A 192 -6.39 14.06 -10.29
CA SER A 192 -6.64 12.68 -10.76
C SER A 192 -5.36 12.03 -11.25
N ILE A 193 -5.17 10.73 -11.00
CA ILE A 193 -3.91 10.04 -11.25
C ILE A 193 -3.52 10.08 -12.74
N LEU A 194 -4.48 10.03 -13.63
CA LEU A 194 -4.21 10.19 -15.06
C LEU A 194 -3.44 11.50 -15.37
N ASN A 195 -3.73 12.58 -14.66
CA ASN A 195 -3.04 13.85 -14.84
C ASN A 195 -1.72 13.90 -14.06
N VAL A 196 -1.72 13.48 -12.78
CA VAL A 196 -0.52 13.45 -11.94
C VAL A 196 0.56 12.57 -12.55
N SER A 197 0.19 11.45 -13.17
CA SER A 197 1.14 10.54 -13.82
C SER A 197 1.90 11.16 -15.00
N LYS A 198 1.44 12.28 -15.56
CA LYS A 198 2.14 12.98 -16.66
C LYS A 198 3.55 13.43 -16.28
N SER A 199 3.82 13.60 -14.98
CA SER A 199 5.15 13.96 -14.46
C SER A 199 6.14 12.79 -14.40
N LEU A 200 5.70 11.56 -14.71
CA LEU A 200 6.55 10.38 -14.68
C LEU A 200 7.36 10.25 -15.98
N ASN A 201 8.64 9.87 -15.81
CA ASN A 201 9.48 9.32 -16.86
C ASN A 201 9.65 7.81 -16.69
N ASN A 202 10.00 7.12 -17.77
CA ASN A 202 10.20 5.68 -17.72
C ASN A 202 11.33 5.30 -16.78
N GLY A 203 11.06 4.29 -15.91
CA GLY A 203 12.04 3.76 -14.96
C GLY A 203 12.18 4.55 -13.65
N GLU A 204 11.42 5.64 -13.46
CA GLU A 204 11.46 6.42 -12.22
C GLU A 204 10.80 5.67 -11.05
N LEU A 205 9.78 4.86 -11.32
CA LEU A 205 9.07 4.05 -10.32
C LEU A 205 8.79 2.65 -10.87
N MET A 206 8.82 1.67 -10.00
CA MET A 206 8.15 0.40 -10.23
C MET A 206 6.65 0.60 -9.94
N LEU A 207 5.81 0.35 -10.93
CA LEU A 207 4.37 0.53 -10.84
C LEU A 207 3.65 -0.81 -11.04
N ILE A 208 2.64 -1.10 -10.21
CA ILE A 208 1.78 -2.26 -10.37
C ILE A 208 0.33 -1.94 -9.99
N GLU A 209 -0.58 -2.11 -10.96
CA GLU A 209 -2.01 -1.90 -10.80
C GLU A 209 -2.77 -3.21 -11.01
N ILE A 210 -3.63 -3.56 -10.06
CA ILE A 210 -4.47 -4.76 -10.12
C ILE A 210 -5.93 -4.36 -9.92
N VAL A 211 -6.80 -4.81 -10.81
CA VAL A 211 -8.22 -4.51 -10.74
C VAL A 211 -9.07 -5.73 -11.14
N GLY A 212 -10.25 -5.86 -10.56
CA GLY A 212 -11.22 -6.87 -10.93
C GLY A 212 -12.01 -6.47 -12.19
N THR A 213 -12.32 -7.45 -13.06
CA THR A 213 -13.08 -7.16 -14.28
C THR A 213 -14.53 -6.74 -14.05
N SER A 214 -15.06 -6.92 -12.83
CA SER A 214 -16.40 -6.46 -12.42
C SER A 214 -16.34 -5.28 -11.42
N ASP A 215 -15.16 -4.66 -11.27
CA ASP A 215 -14.95 -3.52 -10.39
C ASP A 215 -15.42 -2.20 -11.05
N PHE A 216 -16.06 -1.32 -10.28
CA PHE A 216 -16.53 -0.05 -10.80
C PHE A 216 -15.39 0.91 -11.18
N THR A 217 -14.18 0.68 -10.65
CA THR A 217 -12.97 1.46 -11.00
C THR A 217 -12.25 0.94 -12.24
N LEU A 218 -12.73 -0.14 -12.88
CA LEU A 218 -12.07 -0.78 -14.02
C LEU A 218 -11.75 0.20 -15.15
N ALA A 219 -12.70 1.06 -15.51
CA ALA A 219 -12.54 1.98 -16.63
C ALA A 219 -11.41 3.00 -16.39
N GLU A 220 -11.28 3.51 -15.18
CA GLU A 220 -10.23 4.47 -14.82
C GLU A 220 -8.85 3.81 -14.66
N ASN A 221 -8.80 2.55 -14.21
CA ASN A 221 -7.57 1.76 -14.18
C ASN A 221 -7.08 1.46 -15.62
N ARG A 222 -7.98 1.09 -16.54
CA ARG A 222 -7.66 0.94 -17.99
C ARG A 222 -7.15 2.24 -18.59
N ALA A 223 -7.79 3.37 -18.30
CA ALA A 223 -7.36 4.67 -18.82
C ALA A 223 -5.93 5.03 -18.37
N LEU A 224 -5.58 4.72 -17.12
CA LEU A 224 -4.20 4.91 -16.64
C LEU A 224 -3.23 3.97 -17.36
N HIS A 225 -3.55 2.67 -17.46
CA HIS A 225 -2.76 1.69 -18.21
C HIS A 225 -2.50 2.13 -19.66
N GLU A 226 -3.54 2.53 -20.39
CA GLU A 226 -3.44 3.00 -21.77
C GLU A 226 -2.54 4.24 -21.88
N SER A 227 -2.70 5.20 -20.96
CA SER A 227 -1.88 6.41 -20.90
C SER A 227 -0.40 6.11 -20.66
N LEU A 228 -0.09 5.24 -19.68
CA LEU A 228 1.28 4.83 -19.37
C LEU A 228 1.90 4.06 -20.55
N THR A 229 1.14 3.12 -21.16
CA THR A 229 1.57 2.36 -22.33
C THR A 229 1.89 3.28 -23.52
N LYS A 230 0.99 4.21 -23.86
CA LYS A 230 1.20 5.20 -24.94
C LYS A 230 2.46 6.03 -24.73
N ARG A 231 2.78 6.35 -23.48
CA ARG A 231 3.96 7.11 -23.08
C ARG A 231 5.21 6.26 -22.89
N ARG A 232 5.10 4.94 -23.08
CA ARG A 232 6.19 3.97 -22.88
C ARG A 232 6.74 3.98 -21.44
N ILE A 233 5.89 4.20 -20.46
CA ILE A 233 6.24 4.07 -19.04
C ILE A 233 6.10 2.60 -18.67
N ALA A 234 7.16 1.98 -18.18
CA ALA A 234 7.15 0.59 -17.72
C ALA A 234 6.28 0.45 -16.47
N HIS A 235 5.31 -0.45 -16.51
CA HIS A 235 4.39 -0.75 -15.42
C HIS A 235 3.84 -2.16 -15.58
N SER A 236 3.30 -2.71 -14.52
CA SER A 236 2.54 -3.96 -14.51
C SER A 236 1.07 -3.65 -14.32
N TYR A 237 0.22 -4.14 -15.23
CA TYR A 237 -1.22 -3.98 -15.14
C TYR A 237 -1.89 -5.35 -15.22
N VAL A 238 -2.75 -5.67 -14.26
CA VAL A 238 -3.39 -6.98 -14.16
C VAL A 238 -4.89 -6.81 -13.98
N GLU A 239 -5.68 -7.38 -14.89
CA GLU A 239 -7.11 -7.56 -14.73
C GLU A 239 -7.40 -8.99 -14.27
N ILE A 240 -8.01 -9.13 -13.10
CA ILE A 240 -8.39 -10.45 -12.58
C ILE A 240 -9.87 -10.68 -12.85
N ARG A 241 -10.14 -11.73 -13.66
CA ARG A 241 -11.50 -12.22 -13.86
C ARG A 241 -11.85 -13.16 -12.72
N GLY A 242 -12.88 -12.82 -11.95
CA GLY A 242 -13.40 -13.72 -10.93
C GLY A 242 -14.07 -14.95 -11.52
N LEU A 243 -14.22 -15.99 -10.71
CA LEU A 243 -14.99 -17.20 -11.05
C LEU A 243 -16.48 -16.88 -11.26
N ASN A 244 -16.96 -15.79 -10.68
CA ASN A 244 -18.26 -15.16 -10.88
C ASN A 244 -18.11 -13.64 -10.68
N ASP A 245 -19.12 -12.87 -11.05
CA ASP A 245 -19.09 -11.40 -10.91
C ASP A 245 -18.87 -10.90 -9.47
N VAL A 246 -19.05 -11.74 -8.47
CA VAL A 246 -18.88 -11.40 -7.05
C VAL A 246 -17.40 -11.37 -6.66
N THR A 247 -16.57 -12.28 -7.19
CA THR A 247 -15.18 -12.46 -6.79
C THR A 247 -14.19 -11.51 -7.47
N SER A 248 -14.65 -10.66 -8.40
CA SER A 248 -13.83 -9.62 -9.04
C SER A 248 -14.31 -8.21 -8.76
N ARG A 249 -15.07 -8.03 -7.65
CA ARG A 249 -15.61 -6.74 -7.20
C ARG A 249 -14.68 -6.04 -6.20
N HIS A 250 -15.08 -4.84 -5.83
CA HIS A 250 -14.41 -3.93 -4.88
C HIS A 250 -14.52 -4.43 -3.43
N THR A 251 -13.86 -5.55 -3.11
CA THR A 251 -13.94 -6.19 -1.79
C THR A 251 -12.56 -6.57 -1.25
N TYR A 252 -12.46 -6.74 0.06
CA TYR A 252 -11.21 -7.19 0.69
C TYR A 252 -10.87 -8.64 0.32
N GLU A 253 -11.87 -9.50 0.08
CA GLU A 253 -11.65 -10.88 -0.39
C GLU A 253 -10.89 -10.90 -1.72
N PHE A 254 -11.19 -9.95 -2.61
CA PHE A 254 -10.41 -9.74 -3.83
C PHE A 254 -9.04 -9.11 -3.53
N ALA A 255 -8.99 -8.18 -2.58
CA ALA A 255 -7.77 -7.41 -2.32
C ALA A 255 -6.63 -8.26 -1.75
N TRP A 256 -6.90 -9.24 -0.90
CA TRP A 256 -5.84 -10.01 -0.24
C TRP A 256 -4.93 -10.76 -1.23
N PRO A 257 -5.44 -11.59 -2.16
CA PRO A 257 -4.58 -12.25 -3.16
C PRO A 257 -3.91 -11.25 -4.11
N ALA A 258 -4.56 -10.13 -4.43
CA ALA A 258 -3.97 -9.07 -5.24
C ALA A 258 -2.80 -8.39 -4.52
N PHE A 259 -2.90 -8.16 -3.22
CA PHE A 259 -1.77 -7.66 -2.42
C PHE A 259 -0.60 -8.63 -2.37
N ASP A 260 -0.83 -9.94 -2.29
CA ASP A 260 0.28 -10.91 -2.34
C ASP A 260 1.07 -10.79 -3.65
N MET A 261 0.40 -10.54 -4.79
CA MET A 261 1.07 -10.25 -6.06
C MET A 261 1.90 -8.95 -6.01
N ILE A 262 1.36 -7.89 -5.40
CA ILE A 262 2.07 -6.61 -5.22
C ILE A 262 3.30 -6.82 -4.30
N PHE A 263 3.13 -7.52 -3.19
CA PHE A 263 4.21 -7.77 -2.23
C PHE A 263 5.32 -8.63 -2.83
N HIS A 264 4.97 -9.64 -3.63
CA HIS A 264 5.94 -10.42 -4.38
C HIS A 264 6.75 -9.56 -5.38
N ALA A 265 6.06 -8.66 -6.09
CA ALA A 265 6.72 -7.74 -7.01
C ALA A 265 7.62 -6.74 -6.28
N PHE A 266 7.18 -6.22 -5.13
CA PHE A 266 7.96 -5.32 -4.28
C PHE A 266 9.19 -6.01 -3.70
N ASP A 267 9.05 -7.24 -3.18
CA ASP A 267 10.19 -8.04 -2.71
C ASP A 267 11.24 -8.23 -3.80
N SER A 268 10.81 -8.63 -5.00
CA SER A 268 11.68 -8.79 -6.16
C SER A 268 12.38 -7.48 -6.54
N HIS A 269 11.69 -6.33 -6.42
CA HIS A 269 12.25 -5.01 -6.70
C HIS A 269 13.27 -4.59 -5.64
N PHE A 270 12.96 -4.71 -4.35
CA PHE A 270 13.82 -4.31 -3.24
C PHE A 270 15.09 -5.14 -3.17
N ASN A 271 15.04 -6.41 -3.56
CA ASN A 271 16.18 -7.33 -3.58
C ASN A 271 16.94 -7.33 -4.91
N GLY A 272 16.55 -6.51 -5.89
CA GLY A 272 17.24 -6.36 -7.18
C GLY A 272 17.03 -7.53 -8.16
N ASN A 273 16.14 -8.46 -7.86
CA ASN A 273 15.88 -9.65 -8.68
C ASN A 273 15.21 -9.34 -10.04
N LEU A 274 14.60 -8.16 -10.21
CA LEU A 274 14.00 -7.73 -11.47
C LEU A 274 15.03 -7.37 -12.55
N LYS A 275 16.24 -6.93 -12.15
CA LYS A 275 17.30 -6.57 -13.12
C LYS A 275 17.89 -7.76 -13.87
N SER A 276 17.72 -8.99 -13.40
CA SER A 276 18.27 -10.19 -14.03
C SER A 276 17.35 -10.88 -15.02
N LYS A 277 16.03 -10.56 -15.04
CA LYS A 277 15.05 -11.20 -15.93
C LYS A 277 14.64 -10.36 -17.14
N LEU A 278 15.13 -9.11 -17.23
CA LEU A 278 14.88 -8.20 -18.36
C LEU A 278 16.13 -7.99 -19.25
N ARG A 279 17.12 -8.87 -19.14
CA ARG A 279 18.27 -8.94 -20.04
C ARG A 279 18.21 -10.13 -20.98
#